data_3db3fb25cb8be095227f3121180f1055
#
_entry.id   3db3fb25cb8be095227f3121180f1055
#
_cell.length_a   1.000
_cell.length_b   1.000
_cell.length_c   1.000
_cell.angle_alpha   90.00
_cell.angle_beta   90.00
_cell.angle_gamma   90.00
#
_symmetry.space_group_name_H-M   'P 1'
#
loop_
_entity.id
_entity.type
_entity.pdbx_description
1 polymer ?
#
loop_
_entity_poly.entity_id
_entity_poly.type
_entity_poly.pdbx_seq_one_letter_code
_entity_poly.pdbx_strand_id
1 'polypeptide(L)'
;MASSLRALYAVLAMVLLGVLASRSALASGAVTLVLPYLAWGTLIIGVCYRVWRWARVPVPFRIPTTCGQQRSLPWLPRAPLENPDNAMGAALRVGFEVLLFRSLLRNNRPRIEEGRLAFSPTRALWLGALAMHWALLVIVLRHLRFALEPTPNWVVSLGALDGMLQIGAPPVLLTDLALFAALLYLLIRRWRDPALRYLSLFSDYFALWLLLGIALSGIAMRYVWRVDVVAVKQLVLGIVTFHPQVLSAPAPLLLVHLLLVCALAIYLPFSKLMHLGAAVLSPTRNLANNSRRRRHVNPWNAPVPTHGYAEWEAEFADKLKLAGLPLEQDQDARHPTAD
;
A
#
# COMPACT_ATOMS: atom_id res chain seq x y z
N MET A 1 1.91 5.15 -22.22
CA MET A 1 0.64 4.61 -22.79
C MET A 1 0.65 3.09 -22.91
N ALA A 2 1.67 2.47 -23.54
CA ALA A 2 1.74 1.01 -23.71
C ALA A 2 1.59 0.19 -22.41
N SER A 3 2.21 0.62 -21.29
CA SER A 3 2.07 -0.06 -19.98
C SER A 3 0.64 -0.02 -19.45
N SER A 4 -0.09 1.09 -19.64
CA SER A 4 -1.49 1.21 -19.22
C SER A 4 -2.41 0.32 -20.06
N LEU A 5 -2.20 0.27 -21.39
CA LEU A 5 -3.00 -0.59 -22.26
C LEU A 5 -2.77 -2.07 -21.97
N ARG A 6 -1.52 -2.49 -21.75
CA ARG A 6 -1.23 -3.88 -21.34
C ARG A 6 -1.92 -4.24 -20.02
N ALA A 7 -1.93 -3.33 -19.05
CA ALA A 7 -2.61 -3.53 -17.79
C ALA A 7 -4.14 -3.61 -17.95
N LEU A 8 -4.72 -2.75 -18.79
CA LEU A 8 -6.14 -2.82 -19.13
C LEU A 8 -6.49 -4.14 -19.81
N TYR A 9 -5.72 -4.58 -20.80
CA TYR A 9 -5.97 -5.86 -21.48
C TYR A 9 -5.87 -7.05 -20.53
N ALA A 10 -4.95 -7.03 -19.57
CA ALA A 10 -4.87 -8.07 -18.54
C ALA A 10 -6.15 -8.15 -17.68
N VAL A 11 -6.69 -6.99 -17.28
CA VAL A 11 -7.94 -6.94 -16.51
C VAL A 11 -9.14 -7.35 -17.39
N LEU A 12 -9.21 -6.90 -18.64
CA LEU A 12 -10.27 -7.31 -19.57
C LEU A 12 -10.24 -8.81 -19.86
N ALA A 13 -9.05 -9.40 -19.95
CA ALA A 13 -8.92 -10.86 -20.08
C ALA A 13 -9.49 -11.59 -18.85
N MET A 14 -9.25 -11.08 -17.62
CA MET A 14 -9.87 -11.64 -16.41
C MET A 14 -11.39 -11.48 -16.42
N VAL A 15 -11.90 -10.33 -16.86
CA VAL A 15 -13.35 -10.13 -17.02
C VAL A 15 -13.94 -11.16 -17.99
N LEU A 16 -13.29 -11.34 -19.16
CA LEU A 16 -13.72 -12.34 -20.13
C LEU A 16 -13.68 -13.76 -19.54
N LEU A 17 -12.61 -14.12 -18.82
CA LEU A 17 -12.51 -15.42 -18.14
C LEU A 17 -13.64 -15.63 -17.13
N GLY A 18 -13.99 -14.61 -16.33
CA GLY A 18 -15.12 -14.66 -15.41
C GLY A 18 -16.47 -14.88 -16.12
N VAL A 19 -16.68 -14.21 -17.25
CA VAL A 19 -17.87 -14.40 -18.07
C VAL A 19 -17.89 -15.82 -18.69
N LEU A 20 -16.77 -16.29 -19.23
CA LEU A 20 -16.67 -17.63 -19.81
C LEU A 20 -16.85 -18.73 -18.74
N ALA A 21 -16.35 -18.51 -17.52
CA ALA A 21 -16.52 -19.43 -16.41
C ALA A 21 -18.00 -19.69 -16.08
N SER A 22 -18.90 -18.72 -16.32
CA SER A 22 -20.34 -18.91 -16.13
C SER A 22 -20.98 -19.91 -17.08
N ARG A 23 -20.29 -20.28 -18.17
CA ARG A 23 -20.78 -21.23 -19.18
C ARG A 23 -20.50 -22.71 -18.84
N SER A 24 -19.72 -22.94 -17.76
CA SER A 24 -19.32 -24.28 -17.36
C SER A 24 -19.50 -24.46 -15.84
N ALA A 25 -20.18 -25.52 -15.41
CA ALA A 25 -20.34 -25.83 -14.00
C ALA A 25 -18.98 -26.08 -13.31
N LEU A 26 -18.03 -26.73 -14.00
CA LEU A 26 -16.70 -26.99 -13.49
C LEU A 26 -15.92 -25.65 -13.29
N ALA A 27 -15.94 -24.77 -14.27
CA ALA A 27 -15.22 -23.49 -14.21
C ALA A 27 -15.85 -22.54 -13.17
N SER A 28 -17.18 -22.47 -13.09
CA SER A 28 -17.88 -21.68 -12.07
C SER A 28 -17.63 -22.22 -10.66
N GLY A 29 -17.61 -23.55 -10.49
CA GLY A 29 -17.20 -24.19 -9.24
C GLY A 29 -15.76 -23.89 -8.86
N ALA A 30 -14.83 -23.91 -9.80
CA ALA A 30 -13.43 -23.52 -9.54
C ALA A 30 -13.31 -22.07 -9.06
N VAL A 31 -14.01 -21.12 -9.70
CA VAL A 31 -14.00 -19.70 -9.31
C VAL A 31 -14.69 -19.47 -7.96
N THR A 32 -15.76 -20.16 -7.65
CA THR A 32 -16.53 -19.93 -6.42
C THR A 32 -15.99 -20.71 -5.21
N LEU A 33 -15.38 -21.88 -5.41
CA LEU A 33 -14.96 -22.75 -4.32
C LEU A 33 -13.45 -22.83 -4.15
N VAL A 34 -12.70 -23.04 -5.23
CA VAL A 34 -11.26 -23.30 -5.12
C VAL A 34 -10.46 -22.00 -5.06
N LEU A 35 -10.76 -21.08 -5.96
CA LEU A 35 -10.01 -19.83 -6.12
C LEU A 35 -10.00 -18.95 -4.85
N PRO A 36 -11.09 -18.79 -4.08
CA PRO A 36 -11.07 -18.03 -2.83
C PRO A 36 -10.11 -18.60 -1.80
N TYR A 37 -10.04 -19.90 -1.60
CA TYR A 37 -9.09 -20.51 -0.67
C TYR A 37 -7.65 -20.32 -1.12
N LEU A 38 -7.37 -20.48 -2.40
CA LEU A 38 -6.04 -20.21 -2.96
C LEU A 38 -5.66 -18.74 -2.79
N ALA A 39 -6.59 -17.83 -3.01
CA ALA A 39 -6.36 -16.40 -2.90
C ALA A 39 -6.09 -15.99 -1.45
N TRP A 40 -6.90 -16.44 -0.50
CA TRP A 40 -6.71 -16.17 0.93
C TRP A 40 -5.45 -16.84 1.47
N GLY A 41 -5.18 -18.08 1.10
CA GLY A 41 -3.94 -18.77 1.48
C GLY A 41 -2.70 -18.02 0.98
N THR A 42 -2.71 -17.62 -0.31
CA THR A 42 -1.63 -16.81 -0.90
C THR A 42 -1.47 -15.46 -0.22
N LEU A 43 -2.58 -14.78 0.09
CA LEU A 43 -2.57 -13.49 0.79
C LEU A 43 -1.92 -13.64 2.17
N ILE A 44 -2.40 -14.57 3.00
CA ILE A 44 -1.91 -14.74 4.37
C ILE A 44 -0.44 -15.15 4.37
N ILE A 45 -0.09 -16.22 3.63
CA ILE A 45 1.28 -16.72 3.56
C ILE A 45 2.21 -15.65 2.98
N GLY A 46 1.78 -14.98 1.91
CA GLY A 46 2.58 -13.94 1.25
C GLY A 46 2.83 -12.73 2.13
N VAL A 47 1.81 -12.26 2.87
CA VAL A 47 1.94 -11.16 3.85
C VAL A 47 2.87 -11.57 5.00
N CYS A 48 2.66 -12.75 5.59
CA CYS A 48 3.52 -13.28 6.65
C CYS A 48 4.98 -13.39 6.19
N TYR A 49 5.22 -13.94 5.01
CA TYR A 49 6.55 -14.03 4.40
C TYR A 49 7.20 -12.65 4.21
N ARG A 50 6.44 -11.66 3.70
CA ARG A 50 6.95 -10.29 3.51
C ARG A 50 7.31 -9.61 4.83
N VAL A 51 6.44 -9.71 5.83
CA VAL A 51 6.70 -9.16 7.18
C VAL A 51 7.90 -9.83 7.80
N TRP A 52 7.99 -11.15 7.75
CA TRP A 52 9.14 -11.91 8.24
C TRP A 52 10.43 -11.51 7.53
N ARG A 53 10.40 -11.36 6.20
CA ARG A 53 11.57 -10.91 5.43
C ARG A 53 12.00 -9.51 5.84
N TRP A 54 11.06 -8.57 6.04
CA TRP A 54 11.39 -7.23 6.53
C TRP A 54 11.96 -7.25 7.94
N ALA A 55 11.40 -8.06 8.82
CA ALA A 55 11.87 -8.20 10.19
C ALA A 55 13.32 -8.70 10.27
N ARG A 56 13.78 -9.49 9.28
CA ARG A 56 15.15 -10.00 9.23
C ARG A 56 16.18 -9.01 8.65
N VAL A 57 15.73 -7.90 8.09
CA VAL A 57 16.65 -6.86 7.58
C VAL A 57 17.31 -6.17 8.78
N PRO A 58 18.64 -6.18 8.88
CA PRO A 58 19.34 -5.54 9.98
C PRO A 58 19.16 -4.02 9.91
N VAL A 59 18.83 -3.40 11.04
CA VAL A 59 18.75 -1.95 11.20
C VAL A 59 19.76 -1.57 12.30
N PRO A 60 21.01 -1.28 11.93
CA PRO A 60 22.08 -1.05 12.90
C PRO A 60 21.89 0.22 13.71
N PHE A 61 21.15 1.18 13.20
CA PHE A 61 20.81 2.43 13.88
C PHE A 61 19.44 2.93 13.44
N ARG A 62 18.86 3.83 14.24
CA ARG A 62 17.60 4.47 13.90
C ARG A 62 17.80 5.42 12.74
N ILE A 63 16.97 5.26 11.70
CA ILE A 63 17.04 6.10 10.51
C ILE A 63 16.23 7.37 10.77
N PRO A 64 16.87 8.56 10.89
CA PRO A 64 16.16 9.82 11.08
C PRO A 64 15.39 10.19 9.82
N THR A 65 14.28 10.89 9.99
CA THR A 65 13.60 11.53 8.86
C THR A 65 14.29 12.85 8.53
N THR A 66 14.28 13.23 7.27
CA THR A 66 14.85 14.52 6.80
C THR A 66 13.97 15.72 7.14
N CYS A 67 12.77 15.50 7.66
CA CYS A 67 11.80 16.55 7.96
C CYS A 67 11.87 16.98 9.42
N GLY A 68 12.18 18.25 9.62
CA GLY A 68 12.16 18.89 10.94
C GLY A 68 13.34 18.56 11.85
N GLN A 69 13.42 19.26 12.96
CA GLN A 69 14.48 19.11 13.95
C GLN A 69 14.07 18.13 15.05
N GLN A 70 15.01 17.25 15.42
CA GLN A 70 14.89 16.48 16.66
C GLN A 70 15.23 17.36 17.86
N ARG A 71 14.90 16.87 19.07
CA ARG A 71 15.30 17.53 20.30
C ARG A 71 16.81 17.40 20.50
N SER A 72 17.57 18.41 20.10
CA SER A 72 19.04 18.43 20.20
C SER A 72 19.52 19.52 21.17
N LEU A 73 19.19 20.76 20.90
CA LEU A 73 19.62 21.93 21.69
C LEU A 73 18.40 22.78 22.06
N PRO A 74 18.41 23.44 23.26
CA PRO A 74 17.23 24.17 23.76
C PRO A 74 16.73 25.28 22.84
N TRP A 75 17.64 25.94 22.11
CA TRP A 75 17.33 27.07 21.23
C TRP A 75 16.92 26.69 19.81
N LEU A 76 17.05 25.39 19.43
CA LEU A 76 16.59 24.94 18.14
C LEU A 76 15.10 24.59 18.18
N PRO A 77 14.28 25.15 17.27
CA PRO A 77 12.88 24.81 17.20
C PRO A 77 12.69 23.34 16.84
N ARG A 78 11.84 22.66 17.60
CA ARG A 78 11.56 21.24 17.42
C ARG A 78 10.42 21.02 16.43
N ALA A 79 10.46 19.89 15.74
CA ALA A 79 9.34 19.41 14.94
C ALA A 79 8.80 18.08 15.51
N PRO A 80 8.00 18.13 16.59
CA PRO A 80 7.64 16.94 17.39
C PRO A 80 6.82 15.91 16.62
N LEU A 81 6.07 16.31 15.60
CA LEU A 81 5.31 15.38 14.74
C LEU A 81 6.10 14.89 13.53
N GLU A 82 7.08 15.67 13.05
CA GLU A 82 7.90 15.25 11.90
C GLU A 82 9.07 14.37 12.34
N ASN A 83 9.65 14.71 13.47
CA ASN A 83 10.85 14.09 14.00
C ASN A 83 10.75 13.87 15.51
N PRO A 84 9.84 13.01 15.97
CA PRO A 84 9.58 12.77 17.39
C PRO A 84 10.80 12.17 18.09
N ASP A 85 11.07 12.64 19.31
CA ASP A 85 12.14 12.15 20.18
C ASP A 85 11.69 11.10 21.21
N ASN A 86 10.41 10.74 21.21
CA ASN A 86 9.80 9.79 22.13
C ASN A 86 8.79 8.85 21.45
N ALA A 87 8.42 7.78 22.13
CA ALA A 87 7.53 6.74 21.60
C ALA A 87 6.11 7.28 21.30
N MET A 88 5.56 8.14 22.16
CA MET A 88 4.23 8.72 21.96
C MET A 88 4.20 9.60 20.70
N GLY A 89 5.19 10.45 20.51
CA GLY A 89 5.32 11.26 19.31
C GLY A 89 5.47 10.39 18.05
N ALA A 90 6.21 9.27 18.13
CA ALA A 90 6.33 8.32 17.02
C ALA A 90 4.98 7.65 16.71
N ALA A 91 4.24 7.23 17.73
CA ALA A 91 2.90 6.66 17.57
C ALA A 91 1.92 7.66 16.95
N LEU A 92 1.91 8.91 17.42
CA LEU A 92 1.10 9.99 16.82
C LEU A 92 1.49 10.25 15.36
N ARG A 93 2.78 10.28 15.03
CA ARG A 93 3.24 10.42 13.64
C ARG A 93 2.71 9.30 12.75
N VAL A 94 2.82 8.04 13.20
CA VAL A 94 2.29 6.88 12.47
C VAL A 94 0.78 6.98 12.33
N GLY A 95 0.06 7.34 13.40
CA GLY A 95 -1.39 7.54 13.38
C GLY A 95 -1.82 8.59 12.34
N PHE A 96 -1.21 9.77 12.35
CA PHE A 96 -1.50 10.81 11.35
C PHE A 96 -1.12 10.41 9.93
N GLU A 97 -0.08 9.59 9.77
CA GLU A 97 0.33 9.10 8.46
C GLU A 97 -0.67 8.07 7.90
N VAL A 98 -1.14 7.14 8.74
CA VAL A 98 -2.09 6.09 8.34
C VAL A 98 -3.50 6.66 8.13
N LEU A 99 -3.95 7.55 9.00
CA LEU A 99 -5.33 8.07 8.96
C LEU A 99 -5.51 9.24 8.00
N LEU A 100 -4.53 10.14 7.90
CA LEU A 100 -4.64 11.40 7.18
C LEU A 100 -3.61 11.56 6.04
N PHE A 101 -2.71 10.59 5.85
CA PHE A 101 -1.66 10.65 4.82
C PHE A 101 -0.87 11.96 4.88
N ARG A 102 -0.49 12.35 6.12
CA ARG A 102 0.09 13.65 6.41
C ARG A 102 1.31 13.99 5.54
N SER A 103 2.20 13.03 5.31
CA SER A 103 3.38 13.23 4.45
C SER A 103 2.99 13.51 2.99
N LEU A 104 1.89 12.91 2.52
CA LEU A 104 1.40 13.12 1.16
C LEU A 104 0.81 14.52 0.98
N LEU A 105 0.27 15.13 2.06
CA LEU A 105 -0.25 16.50 2.03
C LEU A 105 0.88 17.54 1.92
N ARG A 106 2.10 17.20 2.38
CA ARG A 106 3.20 18.16 2.56
C ARG A 106 4.34 17.91 1.58
N ASN A 107 4.87 19.00 1.01
CA ASN A 107 6.19 19.06 0.37
C ASN A 107 6.53 17.93 -0.60
N ASN A 108 5.56 17.50 -1.43
CA ASN A 108 5.73 16.36 -2.30
C ASN A 108 5.97 16.71 -3.79
N ARG A 109 5.96 18.01 -4.15
CA ARG A 109 6.23 18.47 -5.51
C ARG A 109 7.45 19.39 -5.50
N PRO A 110 8.59 18.94 -6.04
CA PRO A 110 9.76 19.78 -6.18
C PRO A 110 9.52 20.88 -7.23
N ARG A 111 10.00 22.08 -6.95
CA ARG A 111 10.03 23.23 -7.87
C ARG A 111 11.38 23.93 -7.75
N ILE A 112 11.79 24.58 -8.80
CA ILE A 112 12.92 25.51 -8.77
C ILE A 112 12.34 26.91 -8.74
N GLU A 113 12.54 27.63 -7.63
CA GLU A 113 12.11 29.01 -7.44
C GLU A 113 13.35 29.84 -7.15
N GLU A 114 13.63 30.85 -7.97
CA GLU A 114 14.81 31.72 -7.86
C GLU A 114 16.15 30.95 -7.75
N GLY A 115 16.28 29.86 -8.54
CA GLY A 115 17.48 29.02 -8.53
C GLY A 115 17.61 28.09 -7.31
N ARG A 116 16.63 28.05 -6.40
CA ARG A 116 16.62 27.19 -5.21
C ARG A 116 15.56 26.11 -5.33
N LEU A 117 15.87 24.91 -4.80
CA LEU A 117 14.92 23.83 -4.73
C LEU A 117 13.87 24.12 -3.63
N ALA A 118 12.63 24.35 -4.05
CA ALA A 118 11.47 24.51 -3.17
C ALA A 118 10.52 23.32 -3.32
N PHE A 119 9.70 23.06 -2.30
CA PHE A 119 8.70 21.98 -2.31
C PHE A 119 7.31 22.57 -2.06
N SER A 120 6.34 22.10 -2.82
CA SER A 120 4.94 22.52 -2.68
C SER A 120 4.00 21.33 -2.41
N PRO A 121 2.88 21.52 -1.68
CA PRO A 121 1.89 20.48 -1.45
C PRO A 121 1.10 20.17 -2.71
N THR A 122 0.71 18.91 -2.88
CA THR A 122 -0.20 18.47 -3.94
C THR A 122 -1.55 18.06 -3.33
N ARG A 123 -2.36 19.07 -2.95
CA ARG A 123 -3.63 18.89 -2.24
C ARG A 123 -4.60 17.95 -2.97
N ALA A 124 -4.72 18.08 -4.29
CA ALA A 124 -5.60 17.23 -5.09
C ALA A 124 -5.18 15.75 -5.06
N LEU A 125 -3.88 15.45 -5.11
CA LEU A 125 -3.37 14.08 -4.96
C LEU A 125 -3.68 13.53 -3.56
N TRP A 126 -3.44 14.34 -2.53
CA TRP A 126 -3.75 13.98 -1.15
C TRP A 126 -5.24 13.66 -0.97
N LEU A 127 -6.12 14.53 -1.45
CA LEU A 127 -7.58 14.33 -1.34
C LEU A 127 -8.03 13.08 -2.11
N GLY A 128 -7.55 12.89 -3.35
CA GLY A 128 -7.90 11.71 -4.15
C GLY A 128 -7.39 10.40 -3.53
N ALA A 129 -6.18 10.39 -2.99
CA ALA A 129 -5.64 9.22 -2.31
C ALA A 129 -6.39 8.94 -0.99
N LEU A 130 -6.69 9.97 -0.20
CA LEU A 130 -7.42 9.83 1.05
C LEU A 130 -8.84 9.31 0.80
N ALA A 131 -9.57 9.90 -0.15
CA ALA A 131 -10.92 9.49 -0.52
C ALA A 131 -10.94 8.03 -1.01
N MET A 132 -9.98 7.64 -1.85
CA MET A 132 -9.86 6.26 -2.35
C MET A 132 -9.67 5.25 -1.22
N HIS A 133 -8.75 5.52 -0.28
CA HIS A 133 -8.47 4.55 0.79
C HIS A 133 -9.59 4.47 1.83
N TRP A 134 -10.17 5.61 2.22
CA TRP A 134 -11.30 5.59 3.17
C TRP A 134 -12.55 4.98 2.56
N ALA A 135 -12.86 5.28 1.29
CA ALA A 135 -13.97 4.64 0.59
C ALA A 135 -13.76 3.12 0.47
N LEU A 136 -12.56 2.68 0.07
CA LEU A 136 -12.23 1.26 0.00
C LEU A 136 -12.33 0.57 1.37
N LEU A 137 -11.85 1.20 2.44
CA LEU A 137 -11.96 0.67 3.80
C LEU A 137 -13.43 0.49 4.21
N VAL A 138 -14.27 1.51 4.01
CA VAL A 138 -15.70 1.43 4.33
C VAL A 138 -16.38 0.34 3.51
N ILE A 139 -16.08 0.22 2.21
CA ILE A 139 -16.62 -0.84 1.35
C ILE A 139 -16.21 -2.22 1.88
N VAL A 140 -14.94 -2.44 2.22
CA VAL A 140 -14.48 -3.72 2.79
C VAL A 140 -15.18 -4.03 4.11
N LEU A 141 -15.31 -3.05 5.00
CA LEU A 141 -16.02 -3.23 6.27
C LEU A 141 -17.51 -3.55 6.07
N ARG A 142 -18.18 -2.92 5.09
CA ARG A 142 -19.56 -3.27 4.74
C ARG A 142 -19.69 -4.69 4.18
N HIS A 143 -18.68 -5.21 3.49
CA HIS A 143 -18.69 -6.60 2.98
C HIS A 143 -18.64 -7.64 4.09
N LEU A 144 -18.26 -7.28 5.33
CA LEU A 144 -18.32 -8.19 6.48
C LEU A 144 -19.75 -8.72 6.75
N ARG A 145 -20.79 -8.03 6.28
CA ARG A 145 -22.18 -8.53 6.34
C ARG A 145 -22.39 -9.87 5.62
N PHE A 146 -21.53 -10.20 4.66
CA PHE A 146 -21.59 -11.48 3.96
C PHE A 146 -20.81 -12.59 4.67
N ALA A 147 -19.83 -12.22 5.49
CA ALA A 147 -18.93 -13.14 6.18
C ALA A 147 -19.31 -13.41 7.65
N LEU A 148 -20.23 -12.62 8.21
CA LEU A 148 -20.60 -12.71 9.62
C LEU A 148 -22.10 -12.97 9.80
N GLU A 149 -22.44 -13.94 10.69
CA GLU A 149 -23.80 -14.26 11.10
C GLU A 149 -23.83 -14.46 12.64
N PRO A 150 -24.61 -13.67 13.40
CA PRO A 150 -25.39 -12.52 12.95
C PRO A 150 -24.52 -11.35 12.49
N THR A 151 -25.03 -10.55 11.56
CA THR A 151 -24.32 -9.34 11.11
C THR A 151 -24.22 -8.33 12.26
N PRO A 152 -23.03 -7.87 12.66
CA PRO A 152 -22.87 -6.92 13.76
C PRO A 152 -23.59 -5.58 13.48
N ASN A 153 -24.20 -4.98 14.51
CA ASN A 153 -24.97 -3.73 14.38
C ASN A 153 -24.15 -2.57 13.80
N TRP A 154 -22.85 -2.48 14.13
CA TRP A 154 -21.99 -1.43 13.59
C TRP A 154 -21.79 -1.55 12.05
N VAL A 155 -21.80 -2.77 11.49
CA VAL A 155 -21.73 -2.99 10.03
C VAL A 155 -23.03 -2.52 9.37
N VAL A 156 -24.18 -2.80 10.01
CA VAL A 156 -25.50 -2.34 9.55
C VAL A 156 -25.56 -0.82 9.57
N SER A 157 -25.16 -0.20 10.69
CA SER A 157 -25.14 1.26 10.85
C SER A 157 -24.19 1.93 9.84
N LEU A 158 -23.03 1.34 9.57
CA LEU A 158 -22.09 1.84 8.55
C LEU A 158 -22.74 1.84 7.16
N GLY A 159 -23.50 0.80 6.81
CA GLY A 159 -24.25 0.73 5.56
C GLY A 159 -25.38 1.76 5.47
N ALA A 160 -26.05 2.03 6.59
CA ALA A 160 -27.10 3.07 6.66
C ALA A 160 -26.51 4.47 6.50
N LEU A 161 -25.39 4.76 7.15
CA LEU A 161 -24.67 6.05 7.01
C LEU A 161 -24.18 6.27 5.59
N ASP A 162 -23.64 5.23 4.94
CA ASP A 162 -23.14 5.32 3.58
C ASP A 162 -24.26 5.54 2.53
N GLY A 163 -25.48 5.04 2.81
CA GLY A 163 -26.68 5.24 2.00
C GLY A 163 -27.60 6.38 2.48
N MET A 164 -27.13 7.28 3.34
CA MET A 164 -27.98 8.24 4.04
C MET A 164 -28.71 9.24 3.14
N LEU A 165 -28.23 9.49 1.93
CA LEU A 165 -28.90 10.39 0.98
C LEU A 165 -30.16 9.78 0.36
N GLN A 166 -30.36 8.46 0.47
CA GLN A 166 -31.53 7.71 -0.01
C GLN A 166 -31.93 8.00 -1.47
N ILE A 167 -30.96 8.30 -2.32
CA ILE A 167 -31.17 8.54 -3.74
C ILE A 167 -31.26 7.19 -4.46
N GLY A 168 -32.39 6.94 -5.12
CA GLY A 168 -32.63 5.71 -5.89
C GLY A 168 -33.06 4.50 -5.06
N ALA A 169 -33.38 3.41 -5.74
CA ALA A 169 -33.74 2.13 -5.15
C ALA A 169 -32.99 0.98 -5.86
N PRO A 170 -31.93 0.42 -5.26
CA PRO A 170 -31.42 0.65 -3.91
C PRO A 170 -30.74 2.02 -3.77
N PRO A 171 -30.61 2.53 -2.53
CA PRO A 171 -29.99 3.82 -2.30
C PRO A 171 -28.53 3.82 -2.76
N VAL A 172 -28.12 4.91 -3.40
CA VAL A 172 -26.75 5.12 -3.86
C VAL A 172 -25.82 5.26 -2.64
N LEU A 173 -24.78 4.46 -2.60
CA LEU A 173 -23.78 4.50 -1.54
C LEU A 173 -22.70 5.51 -1.88
N LEU A 174 -22.43 6.42 -0.94
CA LEU A 174 -21.47 7.51 -1.15
C LEU A 174 -20.05 7.01 -1.41
N THR A 175 -19.66 5.93 -0.72
CA THR A 175 -18.31 5.36 -0.90
C THR A 175 -18.14 4.67 -2.24
N ASP A 176 -19.19 4.13 -2.87
CA ASP A 176 -19.11 3.55 -4.21
C ASP A 176 -18.75 4.65 -5.24
N LEU A 177 -19.41 5.82 -5.15
CA LEU A 177 -19.11 6.98 -5.99
C LEU A 177 -17.74 7.57 -5.69
N ALA A 178 -17.40 7.72 -4.40
CA ALA A 178 -16.12 8.27 -3.97
C ALA A 178 -14.95 7.40 -4.44
N LEU A 179 -15.06 6.08 -4.29
CA LEU A 179 -14.04 5.14 -4.75
C LEU A 179 -13.84 5.24 -6.27
N PHE A 180 -14.94 5.16 -7.02
CA PHE A 180 -14.89 5.23 -8.48
C PHE A 180 -14.27 6.56 -8.96
N ALA A 181 -14.75 7.69 -8.46
CA ALA A 181 -14.25 9.01 -8.83
C ALA A 181 -12.78 9.20 -8.47
N ALA A 182 -12.35 8.74 -7.28
CA ALA A 182 -10.98 8.82 -6.83
C ALA A 182 -10.03 7.94 -7.68
N LEU A 183 -10.41 6.71 -7.99
CA LEU A 183 -9.63 5.82 -8.86
C LEU A 183 -9.50 6.39 -10.27
N LEU A 184 -10.59 6.92 -10.83
CA LEU A 184 -10.60 7.57 -12.14
C LEU A 184 -9.69 8.82 -12.14
N TYR A 185 -9.78 9.66 -11.11
CA TYR A 185 -8.90 10.81 -10.94
C TYR A 185 -7.42 10.40 -10.91
N LEU A 186 -7.06 9.39 -10.12
CA LEU A 186 -5.68 8.90 -10.01
C LEU A 186 -5.15 8.33 -11.34
N LEU A 187 -6.02 7.65 -12.10
CA LEU A 187 -5.68 7.13 -13.42
C LEU A 187 -5.48 8.28 -14.43
N ILE A 188 -6.42 9.23 -14.50
CA ILE A 188 -6.34 10.40 -15.39
C ILE A 188 -5.12 11.24 -15.06
N ARG A 189 -4.84 11.49 -13.78
CA ARG A 189 -3.63 12.19 -13.33
C ARG A 189 -2.37 11.52 -13.87
N ARG A 190 -2.30 10.18 -13.80
CA ARG A 190 -1.15 9.41 -14.28
C ARG A 190 -0.99 9.47 -15.81
N TRP A 191 -2.07 9.67 -16.55
CA TRP A 191 -2.01 9.87 -18.00
C TRP A 191 -1.65 11.29 -18.40
N ARG A 192 -2.14 12.30 -17.65
CA ARG A 192 -1.93 13.71 -17.96
C ARG A 192 -0.54 14.22 -17.61
N ASP A 193 0.05 13.74 -16.52
CA ASP A 193 1.37 14.17 -16.06
C ASP A 193 2.47 13.39 -16.83
N PRO A 194 3.29 14.08 -17.66
CA PRO A 194 4.33 13.42 -18.47
C PRO A 194 5.37 12.70 -17.64
N ALA A 195 5.78 13.27 -16.50
CA ALA A 195 6.78 12.67 -15.60
C ALA A 195 6.24 11.38 -14.96
N LEU A 196 5.00 11.41 -14.46
CA LEU A 196 4.35 10.22 -13.94
C LEU A 196 4.17 9.14 -14.99
N ARG A 197 3.76 9.54 -16.20
CA ARG A 197 3.57 8.62 -17.33
C ARG A 197 4.88 7.93 -17.71
N TYR A 198 5.99 8.66 -17.70
CA TYR A 198 7.32 8.13 -18.00
C TYR A 198 7.78 7.13 -16.92
N LEU A 199 7.58 7.46 -15.64
CA LEU A 199 8.01 6.64 -14.51
C LEU A 199 7.07 5.46 -14.21
N SER A 200 5.85 5.45 -14.76
CA SER A 200 4.85 4.43 -14.42
C SER A 200 5.09 3.12 -15.16
N LEU A 201 5.21 2.05 -14.39
CA LEU A 201 5.35 0.68 -14.87
C LEU A 201 3.98 0.02 -15.08
N PHE A 202 3.98 -1.17 -15.67
CA PHE A 202 2.79 -2.03 -15.77
C PHE A 202 2.11 -2.22 -14.43
N SER A 203 2.87 -2.54 -13.38
CA SER A 203 2.35 -2.78 -12.02
C SER A 203 1.61 -1.59 -11.41
N ASP A 204 1.98 -0.35 -11.79
CA ASP A 204 1.33 0.86 -11.29
C ASP A 204 -0.05 1.08 -11.92
N TYR A 205 -0.20 0.72 -13.18
CA TYR A 205 -1.48 0.76 -13.89
C TYR A 205 -2.35 -0.45 -13.58
N PHE A 206 -1.75 -1.63 -13.43
CA PHE A 206 -2.48 -2.87 -13.18
C PHE A 206 -3.30 -2.79 -11.89
N ALA A 207 -2.71 -2.30 -10.79
CA ALA A 207 -3.42 -2.10 -9.54
C ALA A 207 -4.63 -1.16 -9.69
N LEU A 208 -4.48 -0.05 -10.44
CA LEU A 208 -5.57 0.90 -10.66
C LEU A 208 -6.68 0.31 -11.53
N TRP A 209 -6.34 -0.36 -12.63
CA TRP A 209 -7.32 -1.01 -13.51
C TRP A 209 -8.04 -2.15 -12.81
N LEU A 210 -7.33 -2.93 -11.99
CA LEU A 210 -7.92 -4.02 -11.22
C LEU A 210 -8.93 -3.50 -10.19
N LEU A 211 -8.57 -2.45 -9.43
CA LEU A 211 -9.49 -1.81 -8.48
C LEU A 211 -10.68 -1.16 -9.19
N LEU A 212 -10.48 -0.53 -10.36
CA LEU A 212 -11.58 0.00 -11.17
C LEU A 212 -12.51 -1.13 -11.65
N GLY A 213 -11.97 -2.24 -12.11
CA GLY A 213 -12.75 -3.42 -12.50
C GLY A 213 -13.59 -3.97 -11.34
N ILE A 214 -12.99 -4.08 -10.15
CA ILE A 214 -13.70 -4.49 -8.92
C ILE A 214 -14.81 -3.49 -8.57
N ALA A 215 -14.51 -2.20 -8.57
CA ALA A 215 -15.49 -1.17 -8.26
C ALA A 215 -16.66 -1.17 -9.26
N LEU A 216 -16.34 -1.20 -10.56
CA LEU A 216 -17.35 -1.23 -11.63
C LEU A 216 -18.24 -2.48 -11.57
N SER A 217 -17.64 -3.66 -11.39
CA SER A 217 -18.43 -4.91 -11.26
C SER A 217 -19.31 -4.88 -10.00
N GLY A 218 -18.82 -4.37 -8.88
CA GLY A 218 -19.61 -4.19 -7.66
C GLY A 218 -20.79 -3.22 -7.82
N ILE A 219 -20.53 -2.05 -8.43
CA ILE A 219 -21.55 -1.05 -8.78
C ILE A 219 -22.58 -1.67 -9.73
N ALA A 220 -22.13 -2.37 -10.76
CA ALA A 220 -23.04 -2.99 -11.72
C ALA A 220 -23.93 -4.07 -11.08
N MET A 221 -23.39 -4.91 -10.17
CA MET A 221 -24.17 -5.90 -9.43
C MET A 221 -25.21 -5.29 -8.50
N ARG A 222 -24.96 -4.08 -7.99
CA ARG A 222 -25.89 -3.41 -7.08
C ARG A 222 -26.97 -2.63 -7.81
N TYR A 223 -26.63 -1.90 -8.87
CA TYR A 223 -27.51 -0.89 -9.47
C TYR A 223 -28.06 -1.28 -10.84
N VAL A 224 -27.41 -2.17 -11.57
CA VAL A 224 -27.77 -2.51 -12.96
C VAL A 224 -28.27 -3.95 -13.06
N TRP A 225 -27.42 -4.91 -12.79
CA TRP A 225 -27.74 -6.35 -12.86
C TRP A 225 -27.72 -6.96 -11.46
N ARG A 226 -28.83 -6.80 -10.74
CA ARG A 226 -28.92 -7.21 -9.34
C ARG A 226 -28.68 -8.71 -9.18
N VAL A 227 -27.77 -9.05 -8.29
CA VAL A 227 -27.49 -10.44 -7.92
C VAL A 227 -28.30 -10.83 -6.68
N ASP A 228 -28.55 -12.12 -6.51
CA ASP A 228 -29.15 -12.64 -5.29
C ASP A 228 -28.19 -12.51 -4.11
N VAL A 229 -28.47 -11.55 -3.26
CA VAL A 229 -27.66 -11.20 -2.08
C VAL A 229 -27.68 -12.33 -1.04
N VAL A 230 -28.76 -13.10 -0.95
CA VAL A 230 -28.89 -14.25 -0.03
C VAL A 230 -27.94 -15.36 -0.48
N ALA A 231 -27.97 -15.72 -1.76
CA ALA A 231 -27.07 -16.70 -2.32
C ALA A 231 -25.59 -16.29 -2.18
N VAL A 232 -25.27 -14.99 -2.39
CA VAL A 232 -23.93 -14.46 -2.15
C VAL A 232 -23.51 -14.61 -0.69
N LYS A 233 -24.41 -14.30 0.27
CA LYS A 233 -24.12 -14.46 1.70
C LYS A 233 -23.88 -15.94 2.05
N GLN A 234 -24.71 -16.84 1.55
CA GLN A 234 -24.54 -18.30 1.77
C GLN A 234 -23.20 -18.79 1.23
N LEU A 235 -22.82 -18.36 0.02
CA LEU A 235 -21.52 -18.69 -0.56
C LEU A 235 -20.37 -18.21 0.33
N VAL A 236 -20.37 -16.93 0.72
CA VAL A 236 -19.27 -16.35 1.51
C VAL A 236 -19.21 -16.98 2.91
N LEU A 237 -20.34 -17.17 3.59
CA LEU A 237 -20.40 -17.86 4.87
C LEU A 237 -19.87 -19.29 4.74
N GLY A 238 -20.29 -20.01 3.70
CA GLY A 238 -19.78 -21.36 3.44
C GLY A 238 -18.26 -21.41 3.27
N ILE A 239 -17.68 -20.44 2.55
CA ILE A 239 -16.24 -20.35 2.39
C ILE A 239 -15.56 -20.07 3.75
N VAL A 240 -16.05 -19.09 4.52
CA VAL A 240 -15.44 -18.67 5.80
C VAL A 240 -15.56 -19.77 6.87
N THR A 241 -16.66 -20.53 6.87
CA THR A 241 -16.88 -21.64 7.82
C THR A 241 -16.34 -22.98 7.33
N PHE A 242 -15.67 -23.03 6.18
CA PHE A 242 -15.13 -24.25 5.56
C PHE A 242 -16.22 -25.29 5.20
N HIS A 243 -17.45 -24.84 4.96
CA HIS A 243 -18.56 -25.63 4.45
C HIS A 243 -19.11 -25.02 3.15
N PRO A 244 -18.29 -24.95 2.09
CA PRO A 244 -18.64 -24.24 0.88
C PRO A 244 -19.84 -24.90 0.17
N GLN A 245 -20.80 -24.09 -0.26
CA GLN A 245 -21.96 -24.51 -1.03
C GLN A 245 -21.80 -24.11 -2.49
N VAL A 246 -22.11 -25.04 -3.38
CA VAL A 246 -22.07 -24.77 -4.82
C VAL A 246 -23.29 -23.95 -5.21
N LEU A 247 -23.08 -22.83 -5.88
CA LEU A 247 -24.16 -22.09 -6.51
C LEU A 247 -24.58 -22.82 -7.81
N SER A 248 -25.84 -23.18 -7.93
CA SER A 248 -26.35 -23.91 -9.10
C SER A 248 -26.26 -23.11 -10.41
N ALA A 249 -26.40 -21.78 -10.34
CA ALA A 249 -26.33 -20.89 -11.49
C ALA A 249 -25.80 -19.51 -11.07
N PRO A 250 -24.48 -19.36 -10.80
CA PRO A 250 -23.93 -18.07 -10.41
C PRO A 250 -24.03 -17.05 -11.54
N ALA A 251 -24.48 -15.83 -11.22
CA ALA A 251 -24.52 -14.73 -12.17
C ALA A 251 -23.11 -14.46 -12.75
N PRO A 252 -22.97 -14.26 -14.08
CA PRO A 252 -21.65 -14.01 -14.70
C PRO A 252 -20.89 -12.84 -14.04
N LEU A 253 -21.59 -11.79 -13.67
CA LEU A 253 -20.99 -10.60 -13.06
C LEU A 253 -20.47 -10.89 -11.63
N LEU A 254 -21.10 -11.80 -10.88
CA LEU A 254 -20.59 -12.29 -9.60
C LEU A 254 -19.26 -13.02 -9.77
N LEU A 255 -19.17 -13.90 -10.78
CA LEU A 255 -17.93 -14.62 -11.08
C LEU A 255 -16.80 -13.66 -11.50
N VAL A 256 -17.11 -12.66 -12.32
CA VAL A 256 -16.16 -11.59 -12.67
C VAL A 256 -15.67 -10.87 -11.42
N HIS A 257 -16.57 -10.41 -10.58
CA HIS A 257 -16.21 -9.67 -9.35
C HIS A 257 -15.33 -10.54 -8.43
N LEU A 258 -15.75 -11.78 -8.19
CA LEU A 258 -15.02 -12.71 -7.33
C LEU A 258 -13.63 -13.03 -7.89
N LEU A 259 -13.51 -13.25 -9.19
CA LEU A 259 -12.24 -13.49 -9.88
C LEU A 259 -11.29 -12.29 -9.71
N LEU A 260 -11.78 -11.06 -9.93
CA LEU A 260 -10.99 -9.85 -9.77
C LEU A 260 -10.55 -9.61 -8.31
N VAL A 261 -11.44 -9.87 -7.34
CA VAL A 261 -11.12 -9.78 -5.89
C VAL A 261 -10.07 -10.83 -5.51
N CYS A 262 -10.21 -12.06 -5.96
CA CYS A 262 -9.20 -13.10 -5.74
C CYS A 262 -7.86 -12.75 -6.39
N ALA A 263 -7.88 -12.20 -7.61
CA ALA A 263 -6.68 -11.72 -8.28
C ALA A 263 -5.99 -10.60 -7.49
N LEU A 264 -6.76 -9.66 -6.91
CA LEU A 264 -6.23 -8.62 -6.04
C LEU A 264 -5.59 -9.22 -4.77
N ALA A 265 -6.23 -10.19 -4.13
CA ALA A 265 -5.71 -10.86 -2.95
C ALA A 265 -4.39 -11.59 -3.23
N ILE A 266 -4.30 -12.31 -4.36
CA ILE A 266 -3.07 -12.98 -4.80
C ILE A 266 -1.97 -11.96 -5.13
N TYR A 267 -2.31 -10.87 -5.82
CA TYR A 267 -1.36 -9.85 -6.27
C TYR A 267 -0.80 -9.00 -5.12
N LEU A 268 -1.60 -8.73 -4.09
CA LEU A 268 -1.29 -7.78 -3.00
C LEU A 268 0.08 -8.04 -2.35
N PRO A 269 0.41 -9.25 -1.83
CA PRO A 269 1.66 -9.47 -1.10
C PRO A 269 2.92 -9.31 -1.96
N PHE A 270 2.80 -9.45 -3.28
CA PHE A 270 3.95 -9.37 -4.21
C PHE A 270 4.07 -8.00 -4.89
N SER A 271 3.20 -7.06 -4.55
CA SER A 271 3.08 -5.77 -5.21
C SER A 271 3.45 -4.58 -4.31
N LYS A 272 3.40 -3.38 -4.89
CA LYS A 272 3.52 -2.12 -4.16
C LYS A 272 2.35 -1.87 -3.18
N LEU A 273 1.25 -2.64 -3.28
CA LEU A 273 0.12 -2.55 -2.35
C LEU A 273 0.51 -2.94 -0.91
N MET A 274 1.63 -3.67 -0.74
CA MET A 274 2.21 -3.93 0.59
C MET A 274 2.67 -2.66 1.35
N HIS A 275 2.58 -1.46 0.74
CA HIS A 275 2.81 -0.20 1.46
C HIS A 275 1.88 -0.05 2.69
N LEU A 276 0.73 -0.71 2.70
CA LEU A 276 -0.17 -0.82 3.87
C LEU A 276 0.59 -1.29 5.13
N GLY A 277 1.33 -2.40 5.04
CA GLY A 277 2.16 -2.89 6.14
C GLY A 277 3.43 -2.06 6.35
N ALA A 278 4.05 -1.63 5.25
CA ALA A 278 5.28 -0.85 5.31
C ALA A 278 5.11 0.51 6.00
N ALA A 279 3.94 1.15 5.92
CA ALA A 279 3.67 2.41 6.59
C ALA A 279 3.82 2.30 8.11
N VAL A 280 3.38 1.19 8.71
CA VAL A 280 3.45 0.92 10.15
C VAL A 280 4.81 0.34 10.55
N LEU A 281 5.38 -0.55 9.72
CA LEU A 281 6.60 -1.28 10.03
C LEU A 281 7.89 -0.54 9.61
N SER A 282 7.79 0.63 8.99
CA SER A 282 8.95 1.41 8.56
C SER A 282 9.77 1.94 9.75
N PRO A 283 11.07 1.58 9.87
CA PRO A 283 11.94 2.04 10.95
C PRO A 283 12.18 3.56 10.93
N THR A 284 11.94 4.22 9.81
CA THR A 284 12.01 5.69 9.72
C THR A 284 10.81 6.39 10.35
N ARG A 285 9.68 5.70 10.49
CA ARG A 285 8.42 6.28 10.95
C ARG A 285 8.01 5.81 12.35
N ASN A 286 8.23 4.54 12.65
CA ASN A 286 7.78 3.95 13.93
C ASN A 286 8.80 4.08 15.07
N LEU A 287 10.04 4.49 14.78
CA LEU A 287 11.07 4.70 15.79
C LEU A 287 11.18 6.18 16.16
N ALA A 288 11.34 6.44 17.47
CA ALA A 288 11.66 7.77 17.96
C ALA A 288 13.10 8.14 17.58
N ASN A 289 13.32 9.38 17.11
CA ASN A 289 14.64 9.87 16.79
C ASN A 289 15.31 10.46 18.04
N ASN A 290 15.91 9.60 18.84
CA ASN A 290 16.61 9.95 20.07
C ASN A 290 18.03 9.35 20.12
N SER A 291 18.65 9.09 18.98
CA SER A 291 19.95 8.42 18.85
C SER A 291 21.10 9.13 19.60
N ARG A 292 21.01 10.44 19.83
CA ARG A 292 21.96 11.19 20.67
C ARG A 292 21.82 10.91 22.18
N ARG A 293 20.67 10.41 22.62
CA ARG A 293 20.35 10.16 24.02
C ARG A 293 20.32 8.68 24.37
N ARG A 294 20.01 7.83 23.40
CA ARG A 294 19.83 6.40 23.62
C ARG A 294 20.37 5.60 22.43
N ARG A 295 21.30 4.71 22.71
CA ARG A 295 21.81 3.78 21.69
C ARG A 295 20.68 2.86 21.21
N HIS A 296 20.56 2.70 19.90
CA HIS A 296 19.67 1.70 19.31
C HIS A 296 20.31 0.31 19.43
N VAL A 297 19.48 -0.65 19.86
CA VAL A 297 19.85 -2.07 19.84
C VAL A 297 18.91 -2.75 18.86
N ASN A 298 19.46 -3.34 17.81
CA ASN A 298 18.68 -4.12 16.84
C ASN A 298 18.22 -5.42 17.53
N PRO A 299 16.89 -5.69 17.65
CA PRO A 299 16.38 -6.89 18.32
C PRO A 299 16.85 -8.20 17.67
N TRP A 300 17.13 -8.17 16.39
CA TRP A 300 17.61 -9.36 15.66
C TRP A 300 19.10 -9.57 15.76
N ASN A 301 19.85 -8.55 16.13
CA ASN A 301 21.30 -8.55 16.27
C ASN A 301 22.01 -9.40 15.19
N ALA A 302 21.54 -9.26 13.93
CA ALA A 302 22.10 -9.99 12.81
C ALA A 302 23.59 -9.66 12.68
N PRO A 303 24.45 -10.65 12.47
CA PRO A 303 25.86 -10.39 12.22
C PRO A 303 25.99 -9.55 10.94
N VAL A 304 26.51 -8.35 11.09
CA VAL A 304 26.81 -7.45 9.98
C VAL A 304 28.33 -7.50 9.82
N PRO A 305 28.84 -7.84 8.63
CA PRO A 305 30.27 -7.68 8.37
C PRO A 305 30.64 -6.21 8.56
N THR A 306 31.59 -5.95 9.43
CA THR A 306 32.11 -4.61 9.65
C THR A 306 33.45 -4.50 8.94
N HIS A 307 33.61 -3.43 8.17
CA HIS A 307 34.89 -3.09 7.59
C HIS A 307 35.66 -2.20 8.58
N GLY A 308 36.92 -2.52 8.79
CA GLY A 308 37.86 -1.60 9.41
C GLY A 308 38.12 -0.39 8.50
N TYR A 309 38.62 0.70 9.06
CA TYR A 309 38.92 1.89 8.25
C TYR A 309 39.92 1.57 7.12
N ALA A 310 40.95 0.79 7.42
CA ALA A 310 41.97 0.41 6.45
C ALA A 310 41.38 -0.42 5.27
N GLU A 311 40.45 -1.34 5.55
CA GLU A 311 39.76 -2.11 4.50
C GLU A 311 38.86 -1.19 3.65
N TRP A 312 38.14 -0.27 4.29
CA TRP A 312 37.31 0.72 3.61
C TRP A 312 38.16 1.65 2.74
N GLU A 313 39.28 2.14 3.28
CA GLU A 313 40.19 3.00 2.53
C GLU A 313 40.79 2.25 1.32
N ALA A 314 41.22 1.01 1.48
CA ALA A 314 41.73 0.19 0.39
C ALA A 314 40.69 -0.04 -0.71
N GLU A 315 39.43 -0.32 -0.34
CA GLU A 315 38.33 -0.52 -1.29
C GLU A 315 38.01 0.74 -2.10
N PHE A 316 38.10 1.92 -1.47
CA PHE A 316 37.77 3.21 -2.08
C PHE A 316 38.96 4.04 -2.50
N ALA A 317 40.20 3.54 -2.41
CA ALA A 317 41.43 4.28 -2.63
C ALA A 317 41.45 5.06 -3.95
N ASP A 318 41.06 4.44 -5.06
CA ASP A 318 41.04 5.10 -6.37
C ASP A 318 40.07 6.27 -6.42
N LYS A 319 38.90 6.13 -5.79
CA LYS A 319 37.89 7.18 -5.73
C LYS A 319 38.34 8.33 -4.82
N LEU A 320 38.99 8.00 -3.70
CA LEU A 320 39.52 9.00 -2.76
C LEU A 320 40.64 9.80 -3.43
N LYS A 321 41.57 9.13 -4.16
CA LYS A 321 42.63 9.79 -4.94
C LYS A 321 42.04 10.68 -6.02
N LEU A 322 41.05 10.23 -6.74
CA LEU A 322 40.34 11.00 -7.77
C LEU A 322 39.66 12.25 -7.19
N ALA A 323 39.14 12.14 -5.97
CA ALA A 323 38.54 13.25 -5.23
C ALA A 323 39.58 14.17 -4.56
N GLY A 324 40.87 13.91 -4.67
CA GLY A 324 41.93 14.68 -4.04
C GLY A 324 42.01 14.56 -2.52
N LEU A 325 41.42 13.45 -1.96
CA LEU A 325 41.46 13.21 -0.53
C LEU A 325 42.73 12.43 -0.14
N PRO A 326 43.38 12.78 0.99
CA PRO A 326 44.56 12.07 1.46
C PRO A 326 44.21 10.68 1.97
N LEU A 327 45.05 9.69 1.70
CA LEU A 327 44.97 8.35 2.26
C LEU A 327 45.90 8.24 3.47
N GLU A 328 45.46 7.52 4.52
CA GLU A 328 46.34 7.25 5.69
C GLU A 328 47.54 6.45 5.29
N GLN A 329 47.39 5.47 4.43
CA GLN A 329 48.49 4.64 3.92
C GLN A 329 49.54 5.46 3.17
N ASP A 330 49.17 6.55 2.49
CA ASP A 330 50.08 7.45 1.83
C ASP A 330 50.76 8.46 2.82
N GLN A 331 50.14 8.70 3.99
CA GLN A 331 50.68 9.54 5.05
C GLN A 331 51.72 8.80 5.89
N ASP A 332 51.49 7.56 6.26
CA ASP A 332 52.43 6.71 7.00
C ASP A 332 53.74 6.48 6.18
N ALA A 333 53.59 6.36 4.85
CA ALA A 333 54.76 6.24 3.96
C ALA A 333 55.62 7.54 3.90
N ARG A 334 55.03 8.72 4.23
CA ARG A 334 55.76 9.99 4.24
C ARG A 334 56.37 10.37 5.58
N HIS A 335 55.93 9.73 6.66
CA HIS A 335 56.45 9.91 8.01
C HIS A 335 56.74 8.51 8.63
N PRO A 336 57.80 7.81 8.16
CA PRO A 336 58.23 6.63 8.85
C PRO A 336 58.61 7.03 10.28
N THR A 337 57.92 6.46 11.27
CA THR A 337 58.24 6.62 12.69
C THR A 337 59.70 6.24 12.86
N ALA A 338 60.54 7.23 13.18
CA ALA A 338 61.91 6.94 13.59
C ALA A 338 61.80 6.24 14.95
N ASP A 339 62.10 4.93 14.95
CA ASP A 339 62.38 4.19 16.16
C ASP A 339 63.75 4.61 16.75
#